data_6f86bf4957415a7803eab695df7b77a5
#
_entry.id   6f86bf4957415a7803eab695df7b77a5
#
_cell.length_a   1.000
_cell.length_b   1.000
_cell.length_c   1.000
_cell.angle_alpha   90.00
_cell.angle_beta   90.00
_cell.angle_gamma   90.00
#
_symmetry.space_group_name_H-M   'P 1'
#
loop_
_entity.id
_entity.type
_entity.pdbx_description
1 polymer ?
#
loop_
_entity_poly.entity_id
_entity_poly.type
_entity_poly.pdbx_seq_one_letter_code
_entity_poly.pdbx_strand_id
1 'polypeptide(L)'
;MEMYDVYNDERIPTGKTLPRGVWCGKGENRQVVHICIFNSKGEMLIQQRQTTKRDFPNVWDLSLGGCSIAGETSKQTARREMLEELGLDYDFTDNKAYLTVNFESGFDDFYFIEMDLDINDLILQEDEVQAVKWATKDEILKLRKENNFIPYFETFLISLFELRTKRGLY
;
A
#
# COMPACT_ATOMS: atom_id res chain seq x y z
N MET A 1 14.79 12.18 -10.67
CA MET A 1 15.02 10.88 -9.99
C MET A 1 14.50 11.06 -8.57
N GLU A 2 13.54 10.25 -8.17
CA GLU A 2 12.96 10.31 -6.84
C GLU A 2 13.98 9.92 -5.78
N MET A 3 13.96 10.65 -4.68
CA MET A 3 14.77 10.39 -3.49
C MET A 3 13.84 9.99 -2.36
N TYR A 4 14.30 9.15 -1.46
CA TYR A 4 13.59 8.83 -0.22
C TYR A 4 14.47 9.13 1.00
N ASP A 5 13.83 9.50 2.11
CA ASP A 5 14.51 9.69 3.39
C ASP A 5 14.93 8.35 3.98
N VAL A 6 16.12 8.35 4.59
CA VAL A 6 16.64 7.21 5.33
C VAL A 6 16.34 7.37 6.81
N TYR A 7 15.74 6.34 7.40
CA TYR A 7 15.41 6.26 8.82
C TYR A 7 16.32 5.24 9.52
N ASN A 8 16.56 5.45 10.80
CA ASN A 8 17.15 4.44 11.66
C ASN A 8 16.12 3.39 12.14
N ASP A 9 16.55 2.40 12.91
CA ASP A 9 15.68 1.33 13.43
C ASP A 9 14.59 1.84 14.41
N GLU A 10 14.74 3.06 14.94
CA GLU A 10 13.75 3.74 15.78
C GLU A 10 12.77 4.62 14.98
N ARG A 11 12.84 4.55 13.63
CA ARG A 11 12.04 5.35 12.69
C ARG A 11 12.30 6.85 12.78
N ILE A 12 13.49 7.25 13.16
CA ILE A 12 13.92 8.64 13.20
C ILE A 12 14.65 8.93 11.88
N PRO A 13 14.27 10.01 11.15
CA PRO A 13 14.99 10.42 9.97
C PRO A 13 16.48 10.71 10.31
N THR A 14 17.38 10.14 9.53
CA THR A 14 18.84 10.31 9.73
C THR A 14 19.38 11.58 9.09
N GLY A 15 18.59 12.25 8.26
CA GLY A 15 19.03 13.37 7.40
C GLY A 15 19.71 12.92 6.10
N LYS A 16 19.91 11.61 5.92
CA LYS A 16 20.40 11.03 4.66
C LYS A 16 19.24 10.78 3.71
N THR A 17 19.48 10.95 2.42
CA THR A 17 18.54 10.53 1.37
C THR A 17 19.23 9.57 0.41
N LEU A 18 18.46 8.68 -0.20
CA LEU A 18 18.91 7.73 -1.22
C LEU A 18 18.02 7.79 -2.47
N PRO A 19 18.58 7.59 -3.67
CA PRO A 19 17.76 7.45 -4.87
C PRO A 19 16.87 6.21 -4.82
N ARG A 20 15.66 6.30 -5.41
CA ARG A 20 14.77 5.16 -5.57
C ARG A 20 15.49 4.02 -6.30
N GLY A 21 15.36 2.81 -5.76
CA GLY A 21 16.02 1.60 -6.28
C GLY A 21 17.42 1.34 -5.72
N VAL A 22 17.98 2.26 -4.93
CA VAL A 22 19.21 2.00 -4.18
C VAL A 22 18.86 1.29 -2.88
N TRP A 23 19.59 0.22 -2.57
CA TRP A 23 19.37 -0.56 -1.36
C TRP A 23 19.83 0.19 -0.11
N CYS A 24 19.00 0.17 0.92
CA CYS A 24 19.38 0.65 2.24
C CYS A 24 20.44 -0.25 2.87
N GLY A 25 21.47 0.35 3.47
CA GLY A 25 22.45 -0.39 4.25
C GLY A 25 21.88 -0.98 5.54
N LYS A 26 22.70 -1.73 6.25
CA LYS A 26 22.31 -2.30 7.56
C LYS A 26 21.98 -1.16 8.55
N GLY A 27 20.81 -1.24 9.20
CA GLY A 27 20.32 -0.21 10.11
C GLY A 27 19.80 1.05 9.40
N GLU A 28 19.64 0.99 8.08
CA GLU A 28 19.01 2.02 7.27
C GLU A 28 17.67 1.53 6.76
N ASN A 29 16.62 2.33 6.96
CA ASN A 29 15.25 1.98 6.67
C ASN A 29 14.60 3.01 5.77
N ARG A 30 13.67 2.58 4.92
CA ARG A 30 12.77 3.45 4.15
C ARG A 30 11.34 3.29 4.64
N GLN A 31 10.54 4.34 4.45
CA GLN A 31 9.11 4.30 4.72
C GLN A 31 8.35 3.88 3.47
N VAL A 32 7.42 2.97 3.65
CA VAL A 32 6.43 2.52 2.66
C VAL A 32 5.05 2.73 3.24
N VAL A 33 4.08 2.94 2.41
CA VAL A 33 2.66 2.98 2.81
C VAL A 33 1.86 2.00 1.96
N HIS A 34 0.85 1.38 2.56
CA HIS A 34 -0.23 0.71 1.85
C HIS A 34 -1.57 1.25 2.31
N ILE A 35 -2.49 1.38 1.38
CA ILE A 35 -3.87 1.73 1.66
C ILE A 35 -4.75 0.55 1.27
N CYS A 36 -5.61 0.12 2.20
CA CYS A 36 -6.62 -0.89 1.98
C CYS A 36 -7.99 -0.18 1.97
N ILE A 37 -8.61 -0.09 0.81
CA ILE A 37 -9.93 0.54 0.64
C ILE A 37 -10.97 -0.57 0.68
N PHE A 38 -11.92 -0.47 1.61
CA PHE A 38 -13.03 -1.40 1.74
C PHE A 38 -14.35 -0.71 1.43
N ASN A 39 -15.27 -1.42 0.80
CA ASN A 39 -16.64 -0.94 0.61
C ASN A 39 -17.56 -1.42 1.76
N SER A 40 -18.79 -0.91 1.77
CA SER A 40 -19.81 -1.26 2.78
C SER A 40 -20.21 -2.74 2.75
N LYS A 41 -19.96 -3.45 1.64
CA LYS A 41 -20.18 -4.91 1.53
C LYS A 41 -19.04 -5.73 2.12
N GLY A 42 -17.94 -5.10 2.51
CA GLY A 42 -16.76 -5.75 3.07
C GLY A 42 -15.80 -6.33 2.04
N GLU A 43 -15.91 -5.90 0.80
CA GLU A 43 -14.95 -6.20 -0.25
C GLU A 43 -13.80 -5.19 -0.21
N MET A 44 -12.59 -5.61 -0.54
CA MET A 44 -11.43 -4.74 -0.71
C MET A 44 -11.29 -4.36 -2.18
N LEU A 45 -11.03 -3.09 -2.46
CA LEU A 45 -10.55 -2.68 -3.77
C LEU A 45 -9.15 -3.29 -3.94
N ILE A 46 -8.93 -3.99 -5.03
CA ILE A 46 -7.62 -4.52 -5.40
C ILE A 46 -7.22 -4.00 -6.77
N GLN A 47 -5.92 -3.80 -6.97
CA GLN A 47 -5.37 -3.34 -8.24
C GLN A 47 -4.57 -4.43 -8.93
N GLN A 48 -4.58 -4.45 -10.25
CA GLN A 48 -3.69 -5.28 -11.05
C GLN A 48 -2.50 -4.43 -11.50
N ARG A 49 -1.31 -4.89 -11.15
CA ARG A 49 -0.05 -4.22 -11.48
C ARG A 49 0.21 -4.27 -12.97
N GLN A 50 0.82 -3.20 -13.50
CA GLN A 50 1.18 -3.16 -14.94
C GLN A 50 2.14 -4.28 -15.32
N THR A 51 2.04 -4.75 -16.56
CA THR A 51 2.91 -5.79 -17.12
C THR A 51 4.37 -5.36 -17.25
N THR A 52 4.62 -4.06 -17.26
CA THR A 52 5.94 -3.43 -17.35
C THR A 52 6.67 -3.29 -16.00
N LYS A 53 5.99 -3.61 -14.91
CA LYS A 53 6.60 -3.50 -13.56
C LYS A 53 7.75 -4.50 -13.42
N ARG A 54 8.87 -4.04 -12.82
CA ARG A 54 10.04 -4.86 -12.57
C ARG A 54 9.75 -6.03 -11.63
N ASP A 55 9.04 -5.73 -10.54
CA ASP A 55 8.74 -6.68 -9.49
C ASP A 55 7.25 -7.02 -9.54
N PHE A 56 6.94 -8.31 -9.58
CA PHE A 56 5.57 -8.81 -9.62
C PHE A 56 4.70 -8.16 -10.74
N PRO A 57 5.08 -8.26 -12.03
CA PRO A 57 4.27 -7.76 -13.13
C PRO A 57 2.98 -8.55 -13.29
N ASN A 58 1.91 -7.88 -13.70
CA ASN A 58 0.62 -8.48 -14.09
C ASN A 58 -0.12 -9.26 -12.98
N VAL A 59 0.30 -9.20 -11.73
CA VAL A 59 -0.43 -9.80 -10.60
C VAL A 59 -1.29 -8.76 -9.87
N TRP A 60 -2.26 -9.24 -9.15
CA TRP A 60 -3.09 -8.41 -8.26
C TRP A 60 -2.35 -8.06 -6.98
N ASP A 61 -2.68 -6.92 -6.41
CA ASP A 61 -2.13 -6.37 -5.18
C ASP A 61 -3.24 -5.77 -4.32
N LEU A 62 -2.91 -5.33 -3.12
CA LEU A 62 -3.77 -4.50 -2.27
C LEU A 62 -4.25 -3.26 -3.03
N SER A 63 -5.05 -2.41 -2.41
CA SER A 63 -5.69 -1.31 -3.13
C SER A 63 -4.68 -0.37 -3.80
N LEU A 64 -3.67 0.06 -3.06
CA LEU A 64 -2.52 0.81 -3.58
C LEU A 64 -1.41 0.89 -2.53
N GLY A 65 -0.23 1.32 -2.97
CA GLY A 65 0.89 1.53 -2.04
C GLY A 65 2.16 2.01 -2.74
N GLY A 66 3.01 2.67 -1.97
CA GLY A 66 4.26 3.18 -2.49
C GLY A 66 5.26 3.63 -1.45
N CYS A 67 6.45 4.00 -1.90
CA CYS A 67 7.50 4.54 -1.04
C CYS A 67 7.30 6.03 -0.80
N SER A 68 7.58 6.47 0.43
CA SER A 68 7.65 7.90 0.72
C SER A 68 8.82 8.54 -0.03
N ILE A 69 8.57 9.66 -0.67
CA ILE A 69 9.64 10.50 -1.20
C ILE A 69 10.22 11.40 -0.09
N ALA A 70 11.44 11.90 -0.29
CA ALA A 70 12.13 12.68 0.72
C ALA A 70 11.34 13.93 1.12
N GLY A 71 11.17 14.13 2.43
CA GLY A 71 10.39 15.21 3.03
C GLY A 71 8.92 14.91 3.23
N GLU A 72 8.41 13.77 2.77
CA GLU A 72 7.02 13.36 3.02
C GLU A 72 6.85 12.66 4.36
N THR A 73 5.74 12.93 5.02
CA THR A 73 5.21 12.08 6.08
C THR A 73 4.42 10.91 5.48
N SER A 74 4.23 9.84 6.25
CA SER A 74 3.40 8.69 5.86
C SER A 74 2.02 9.09 5.31
N LYS A 75 1.35 10.09 5.91
CA LYS A 75 0.06 10.59 5.46
C LYS A 75 0.12 11.33 4.13
N GLN A 76 1.18 12.12 3.92
CA GLN A 76 1.39 12.82 2.65
C GLN A 76 1.67 11.84 1.52
N THR A 77 2.48 10.81 1.79
CA THR A 77 2.70 9.71 0.85
C THR A 77 1.38 8.99 0.53
N ALA A 78 0.58 8.63 1.53
CA ALA A 78 -0.70 7.96 1.31
C ALA A 78 -1.65 8.80 0.42
N ARG A 79 -1.72 10.11 0.65
CA ARG A 79 -2.53 11.01 -0.19
C ARG A 79 -1.99 11.10 -1.61
N ARG A 80 -0.68 11.26 -1.79
CA ARG A 80 -0.04 11.35 -3.10
C ARG A 80 -0.27 10.07 -3.92
N GLU A 81 0.03 8.91 -3.34
CA GLU A 81 -0.16 7.61 -4.02
C GLU A 81 -1.63 7.39 -4.41
N MET A 82 -2.58 7.75 -3.53
CA MET A 82 -4.01 7.62 -3.83
C MET A 82 -4.46 8.52 -4.98
N LEU A 83 -3.91 9.74 -5.04
CA LEU A 83 -4.18 10.66 -6.13
C LEU A 83 -3.51 10.21 -7.45
N GLU A 84 -2.27 9.76 -7.39
CA GLU A 84 -1.50 9.32 -8.56
C GLU A 84 -2.06 8.03 -9.16
N GLU A 85 -2.25 6.98 -8.35
CA GLU A 85 -2.64 5.66 -8.85
C GLU A 85 -4.13 5.53 -9.19
N LEU A 86 -5.02 6.23 -8.47
CA LEU A 86 -6.48 6.10 -8.61
C LEU A 86 -7.21 7.39 -8.98
N GLY A 87 -6.53 8.55 -9.02
CA GLY A 87 -7.15 9.85 -9.25
C GLY A 87 -8.00 10.35 -8.07
N LEU A 88 -7.85 9.77 -6.88
CA LEU A 88 -8.64 10.12 -5.70
C LEU A 88 -7.86 11.03 -4.75
N ASP A 89 -8.35 12.26 -4.54
CA ASP A 89 -7.81 13.14 -3.52
C ASP A 89 -8.53 12.91 -2.18
N TYR A 90 -7.86 12.20 -1.26
CA TYR A 90 -8.38 11.87 0.06
C TYR A 90 -7.54 12.53 1.15
N ASP A 91 -8.19 13.16 2.13
CA ASP A 91 -7.53 13.80 3.27
C ASP A 91 -7.22 12.79 4.38
N PHE A 92 -5.94 12.49 4.58
CA PHE A 92 -5.45 11.59 5.63
C PHE A 92 -5.20 12.28 6.97
N THR A 93 -5.54 13.57 7.14
CA THR A 93 -5.20 14.36 8.37
C THR A 93 -5.66 13.65 9.65
N ASP A 94 -6.87 13.12 9.68
CA ASP A 94 -7.44 12.45 10.85
C ASP A 94 -7.19 10.93 10.88
N ASN A 95 -6.56 10.37 9.83
CA ASN A 95 -6.25 8.96 9.77
C ASN A 95 -4.95 8.65 10.52
N LYS A 96 -4.90 7.48 11.12
CA LYS A 96 -3.66 6.87 11.65
C LYS A 96 -3.36 5.63 10.84
N ALA A 97 -2.09 5.32 10.65
CA ALA A 97 -1.72 3.98 10.22
C ALA A 97 -2.29 2.98 11.22
N TYR A 98 -3.08 2.04 10.72
CA TYR A 98 -3.76 1.06 11.57
C TYR A 98 -2.82 -0.05 12.02
N LEU A 99 -1.90 -0.41 11.14
CA LEU A 99 -0.87 -1.41 11.34
C LEU A 99 0.44 -0.86 10.78
N THR A 100 1.54 -1.17 11.42
CA THR A 100 2.87 -0.99 10.83
C THR A 100 3.63 -2.30 10.88
N VAL A 101 4.17 -2.70 9.74
CA VAL A 101 4.97 -3.91 9.59
C VAL A 101 6.42 -3.52 9.29
N ASN A 102 7.36 -3.99 10.14
CA ASN A 102 8.77 -3.85 9.84
C ASN A 102 9.21 -4.95 8.88
N PHE A 103 10.06 -4.60 7.92
CA PHE A 103 10.73 -5.53 7.02
C PHE A 103 12.24 -5.23 7.01
N GLU A 104 13.05 -6.03 6.34
CA GLU A 104 14.52 -5.98 6.42
C GLU A 104 15.14 -4.59 6.21
N SER A 105 14.56 -3.76 5.35
CA SER A 105 15.09 -2.44 4.99
C SER A 105 14.06 -1.32 5.09
N GLY A 106 13.10 -1.45 6.02
CA GLY A 106 12.09 -0.43 6.18
C GLY A 106 10.90 -0.82 7.05
N PHE A 107 9.92 0.05 7.01
CA PHE A 107 8.64 -0.13 7.68
C PHE A 107 7.51 0.33 6.76
N ASP A 108 6.40 -0.37 6.89
CA ASP A 108 5.24 -0.22 6.03
C ASP A 108 4.02 0.15 6.88
N ASP A 109 3.46 1.31 6.63
CA ASP A 109 2.30 1.85 7.33
C ASP A 109 1.03 1.53 6.53
N PHE A 110 0.14 0.74 7.11
CA PHE A 110 -1.14 0.35 6.51
C PHE A 110 -2.26 1.27 6.98
N TYR A 111 -2.92 1.92 6.03
CA TYR A 111 -4.13 2.71 6.23
C TYR A 111 -5.36 1.92 5.78
N PHE A 112 -6.41 1.93 6.59
CA PHE A 112 -7.70 1.33 6.25
C PHE A 112 -8.75 2.43 6.07
N ILE A 113 -9.40 2.40 4.92
CA ILE A 113 -10.42 3.39 4.53
C ILE A 113 -11.68 2.63 4.15
N GLU A 114 -12.82 3.08 4.67
CA GLU A 114 -14.13 2.62 4.21
C GLU A 114 -14.70 3.66 3.25
N MET A 115 -14.94 3.24 2.00
CA MET A 115 -15.43 4.11 0.94
C MET A 115 -16.21 3.31 -0.10
N ASP A 116 -17.46 3.66 -0.33
CA ASP A 116 -18.20 3.19 -1.49
C ASP A 116 -17.90 4.12 -2.68
N LEU A 117 -17.34 3.57 -3.72
CA LEU A 117 -17.02 4.30 -4.95
C LEU A 117 -17.38 3.46 -6.19
N ASP A 118 -17.67 4.13 -7.28
CA ASP A 118 -17.77 3.48 -8.59
C ASP A 118 -16.36 3.38 -9.20
N ILE A 119 -15.90 2.17 -9.45
CA ILE A 119 -14.58 1.92 -10.04
C ILE A 119 -14.43 2.51 -11.44
N ASN A 120 -15.55 2.79 -12.13
CA ASN A 120 -15.53 3.43 -13.46
C ASN A 120 -15.20 4.93 -13.39
N ASP A 121 -15.32 5.55 -12.22
CA ASP A 121 -14.99 6.96 -12.01
C ASP A 121 -13.49 7.16 -11.67
N LEU A 122 -12.75 6.07 -11.48
CA LEU A 122 -11.32 6.13 -11.15
C LEU A 122 -10.47 6.48 -12.37
N ILE A 123 -9.46 7.29 -12.14
CA ILE A 123 -8.44 7.64 -13.14
C ILE A 123 -7.17 6.86 -12.79
N LEU A 124 -6.99 5.73 -13.46
CA LEU A 124 -5.86 4.85 -13.19
C LEU A 124 -4.57 5.40 -13.82
N GLN A 125 -3.49 5.35 -13.08
CA GLN A 125 -2.16 5.67 -13.58
C GLN A 125 -1.68 4.56 -14.52
N GLU A 126 -1.62 4.86 -15.82
CA GLU A 126 -1.43 3.87 -16.90
C GLU A 126 -0.13 3.06 -16.79
N ASP A 127 0.93 3.60 -16.22
CA ASP A 127 2.24 2.94 -16.06
C ASP A 127 2.37 2.12 -14.77
N GLU A 128 1.42 2.28 -13.82
CA GLU A 128 1.40 1.57 -12.55
C GLU A 128 0.27 0.54 -12.45
N VAL A 129 -0.95 0.93 -12.85
CA VAL A 129 -2.19 0.18 -12.61
C VAL A 129 -2.84 -0.22 -13.92
N GLN A 130 -3.00 -1.53 -14.15
CA GLN A 130 -3.65 -2.07 -15.34
C GLN A 130 -5.17 -2.13 -15.20
N ALA A 131 -5.65 -2.50 -14.03
CA ALA A 131 -7.07 -2.65 -13.71
C ALA A 131 -7.31 -2.59 -12.19
N VAL A 132 -8.55 -2.34 -11.82
CA VAL A 132 -9.03 -2.44 -10.43
C VAL A 132 -10.32 -3.22 -10.37
N LYS A 133 -10.60 -3.83 -9.24
CA LYS A 133 -11.89 -4.45 -8.95
C LYS A 133 -12.13 -4.56 -7.45
N TRP A 134 -13.39 -4.65 -7.06
CA TRP A 134 -13.76 -5.11 -5.73
C TRP A 134 -13.58 -6.62 -5.62
N ALA A 135 -13.06 -7.09 -4.50
CA ALA A 135 -12.83 -8.51 -4.24
C ALA A 135 -13.11 -8.86 -2.79
N THR A 136 -13.78 -9.98 -2.58
CA THR A 136 -13.97 -10.58 -1.27
C THR A 136 -12.66 -11.19 -0.75
N LYS A 137 -12.59 -11.43 0.55
CA LYS A 137 -11.47 -12.15 1.16
C LYS A 137 -11.17 -13.47 0.46
N ASP A 138 -12.22 -14.26 0.17
CA ASP A 138 -12.06 -15.59 -0.43
C ASP A 138 -11.53 -15.51 -1.87
N GLU A 139 -11.95 -14.50 -2.64
CA GLU A 139 -11.43 -14.26 -3.98
C GLU A 139 -9.94 -13.87 -3.94
N ILE A 140 -9.53 -13.02 -3.00
CA ILE A 140 -8.12 -12.65 -2.81
C ILE A 140 -7.29 -13.87 -2.43
N LEU A 141 -7.75 -14.68 -1.47
CA LEU A 141 -7.07 -15.91 -1.08
C LEU A 141 -6.97 -16.92 -2.23
N LYS A 142 -8.00 -17.00 -3.08
CA LYS A 142 -7.96 -17.81 -4.30
C LYS A 142 -6.91 -17.29 -5.27
N LEU A 143 -6.91 -15.99 -5.60
CA LEU A 143 -5.89 -15.37 -6.45
C LEU A 143 -4.49 -15.62 -5.91
N ARG A 144 -4.30 -15.53 -4.58
CA ARG A 144 -3.02 -15.80 -3.92
C ARG A 144 -2.56 -17.26 -4.12
N LYS A 145 -3.45 -18.23 -4.00
CA LYS A 145 -3.17 -19.66 -4.22
C LYS A 145 -2.83 -19.96 -5.69
N GLU A 146 -3.44 -19.24 -6.60
CA GLU A 146 -3.20 -19.33 -8.04
C GLU A 146 -1.92 -18.59 -8.51
N ASN A 147 -1.12 -18.03 -7.57
CA ASN A 147 0.03 -17.17 -7.83
C ASN A 147 -0.29 -15.92 -8.68
N ASN A 148 -1.52 -15.45 -8.63
CA ASN A 148 -2.01 -14.27 -9.32
C ASN A 148 -2.29 -13.10 -8.37
N PHE A 149 -1.66 -13.10 -7.20
CA PHE A 149 -1.66 -12.03 -6.20
C PHE A 149 -0.27 -11.92 -5.60
N ILE A 150 0.13 -10.72 -5.16
CA ILE A 150 1.39 -10.52 -4.42
C ILE A 150 1.52 -11.58 -3.32
N PRO A 151 2.70 -12.19 -3.14
CA PRO A 151 2.87 -13.36 -2.27
C PRO A 151 2.86 -13.06 -0.77
N TYR A 152 1.93 -12.20 -0.31
CA TYR A 152 1.67 -12.02 1.12
C TYR A 152 1.32 -13.36 1.79
N PHE A 153 1.59 -13.47 3.08
CA PHE A 153 1.09 -14.60 3.87
C PHE A 153 -0.44 -14.58 3.90
N GLU A 154 -1.07 -15.76 3.73
CA GLU A 154 -2.55 -15.85 3.76
C GLU A 154 -3.11 -15.33 5.09
N THR A 155 -2.44 -15.64 6.21
CA THR A 155 -2.82 -15.12 7.54
C THR A 155 -2.77 -13.61 7.62
N PHE A 156 -1.82 -12.96 6.94
CA PHE A 156 -1.75 -11.51 6.87
C PHE A 156 -2.94 -10.95 6.08
N LEU A 157 -3.24 -11.50 4.91
CA LEU A 157 -4.40 -11.09 4.11
C LEU A 157 -5.71 -11.26 4.90
N ILE A 158 -5.87 -12.37 5.62
CA ILE A 158 -7.03 -12.60 6.49
C ILE A 158 -7.12 -11.52 7.57
N SER A 159 -5.99 -11.19 8.21
CA SER A 159 -5.96 -10.19 9.28
C SER A 159 -6.35 -8.79 8.80
N LEU A 160 -6.05 -8.40 7.57
CA LEU A 160 -6.49 -7.11 7.01
C LEU A 160 -8.03 -6.99 7.01
N PHE A 161 -8.74 -8.05 6.66
CA PHE A 161 -10.20 -8.07 6.70
C PHE A 161 -10.76 -8.08 8.12
N GLU A 162 -10.13 -8.81 9.04
CA GLU A 162 -10.54 -8.86 10.44
C GLU A 162 -10.34 -7.50 11.16
N LEU A 163 -9.22 -6.86 10.88
CA LEU A 163 -8.84 -5.59 11.51
C LEU A 163 -9.62 -4.38 10.98
N ARG A 164 -10.21 -4.44 9.77
CA ARG A 164 -10.89 -3.29 9.16
C ARG A 164 -12.00 -2.69 10.03
N THR A 165 -12.71 -3.52 10.80
CA THR A 165 -13.84 -3.11 11.64
C THR A 165 -13.49 -2.99 13.12
N LYS A 166 -12.28 -3.39 13.52
CA LYS A 166 -11.84 -3.43 14.91
C LYS A 166 -10.75 -2.39 15.13
N ARG A 167 -10.94 -1.55 16.12
CA ARG A 167 -9.93 -0.58 16.55
C ARG A 167 -9.13 -1.16 17.71
N GLY A 168 -8.29 -2.18 17.45
CA GLY A 168 -7.49 -2.87 18.44
C GLY A 168 -7.42 -4.38 18.19
N LEU A 169 -6.76 -5.09 19.11
CA LEU A 169 -6.51 -6.53 18.97
C LEU A 169 -7.60 -7.41 19.60
N TYR A 170 -8.67 -6.84 20.13
CA TYR A 170 -9.80 -7.53 20.78
C TYR A 170 -11.12 -6.83 20.52
#